data_2fae05e4cb97b6b6eae9771d18a97e37
#
_entry.id   2fae05e4cb97b6b6eae9771d18a97e37
#
_cell.length_a   1.000
_cell.length_b   1.000
_cell.length_c   1.000
_cell.angle_alpha   90.00
_cell.angle_beta   90.00
_cell.angle_gamma   90.00
#
_symmetry.space_group_name_H-M   'P 1'
#
loop_
_entity.id
_entity.type
_entity.pdbx_description
1 polymer ?
#
loop_
_entity_poly.entity_id
_entity_poly.type
_entity_poly.pdbx_seq_one_letter_code
_entity_poly.pdbx_strand_id
1 'polypeptide(L)'
;AWNPLFYVRLSGNAIYGLLSRDFAPLEERLDNAASRLEQLPRFFAQARGSLQPGRVPKIHAETAIQQNRGLTTIIDSMIVPRMEELAPETRERLDAAIEIAQAAIGEHQVWLEEELLPRANGDFRIGAELYDRKLAFALNSSLSRREIRVLAEREYELVRSEMYEIARQVYVGINPYTAFP
;
A
#
# COMPACT_ATOMS: atom_id res chain seq x y z
N ALA A 1 -14.88 -11.21 0.35
CA ALA A 1 -14.12 -9.97 0.63
C ALA A 1 -14.56 -8.84 -0.30
N TRP A 2 -14.23 -7.60 0.02
CA TRP A 2 -14.66 -6.42 -0.75
C TRP A 2 -13.52 -5.42 -0.97
N ASN A 3 -12.37 -5.60 -0.35
CA ASN A 3 -11.25 -4.66 -0.47
C ASN A 3 -10.04 -5.33 -1.14
N PRO A 4 -9.80 -5.09 -2.44
CA PRO A 4 -8.66 -5.64 -3.17
C PRO A 4 -7.32 -5.05 -2.70
N LEU A 5 -7.32 -3.82 -2.16
CA LEU A 5 -6.10 -3.17 -1.65
C LEU A 5 -5.44 -3.96 -0.52
N PHE A 6 -6.24 -4.70 0.26
CA PHE A 6 -5.72 -5.55 1.32
C PHE A 6 -4.77 -6.62 0.78
N TYR A 7 -5.14 -7.26 -0.34
CA TYR A 7 -4.33 -8.31 -0.96
C TYR A 7 -3.06 -7.76 -1.60
N VAL A 8 -3.16 -6.65 -2.33
CA VAL A 8 -1.98 -5.99 -2.93
C VAL A 8 -1.00 -5.53 -1.85
N ARG A 9 -1.50 -4.96 -0.76
CA ARG A 9 -0.66 -4.56 0.38
C ARG A 9 0.00 -5.75 1.06
N LEU A 10 -0.70 -6.86 1.24
CA LEU A 10 -0.12 -8.07 1.84
C LEU A 10 1.01 -8.62 1.00
N SER A 11 0.83 -8.74 -0.33
CA SER A 11 1.88 -9.23 -1.22
C SER A 11 3.09 -8.31 -1.22
N GLY A 12 2.91 -6.99 -1.31
CA GLY A 12 4.01 -6.03 -1.25
C GLY A 12 4.77 -6.07 0.09
N ASN A 13 4.03 -6.04 1.20
CA ASN A 13 4.63 -6.07 2.54
C ASN A 13 5.34 -7.40 2.84
N ALA A 14 4.89 -8.50 2.23
CA ALA A 14 5.52 -9.80 2.39
C ALA A 14 6.97 -9.81 1.89
N ILE A 15 7.28 -9.04 0.83
CA ILE A 15 8.62 -8.90 0.28
C ILE A 15 9.37 -7.74 0.96
N TYR A 16 8.75 -6.56 0.98
CA TYR A 16 9.34 -5.35 1.54
C TYR A 16 9.81 -5.54 2.99
N GLY A 17 9.02 -6.20 3.81
CA GLY A 17 9.33 -6.43 5.23
C GLY A 17 10.58 -7.27 5.48
N LEU A 18 10.95 -8.15 4.53
CA LEU A 18 12.18 -8.94 4.62
C LEU A 18 13.44 -8.14 4.24
N LEU A 19 13.30 -7.13 3.39
CA LEU A 19 14.43 -6.47 2.74
C LEU A 19 14.66 -5.03 3.20
N SER A 20 13.69 -4.44 3.90
CA SER A 20 13.75 -3.05 4.39
C SER A 20 14.60 -2.85 5.65
N ARG A 21 14.98 -3.93 6.33
CA ARG A 21 15.78 -3.89 7.57
C ARG A 21 16.74 -5.07 7.64
N ASP A 22 17.90 -4.87 8.30
CA ASP A 22 18.93 -5.88 8.48
C ASP A 22 18.75 -6.64 9.82
N PHE A 23 17.74 -7.50 9.89
CA PHE A 23 17.44 -8.29 11.10
C PHE A 23 17.98 -9.72 11.05
N ALA A 24 18.46 -10.19 9.90
CA ALA A 24 19.07 -11.50 9.67
C ALA A 24 20.07 -11.40 8.50
N PRO A 25 20.94 -12.41 8.26
CA PRO A 25 21.80 -12.44 7.10
C PRO A 25 21.04 -12.25 5.79
N LEU A 26 21.62 -11.52 4.84
CA LEU A 26 20.96 -11.17 3.58
C LEU A 26 20.51 -12.42 2.80
N GLU A 27 21.34 -13.44 2.74
CA GLU A 27 21.05 -14.70 2.05
C GLU A 27 19.81 -15.39 2.62
N GLU A 28 19.68 -15.46 3.94
CA GLU A 28 18.47 -16.00 4.62
C GLU A 28 17.21 -15.20 4.29
N ARG A 29 17.31 -13.88 4.27
CA ARG A 29 16.19 -13.01 3.94
C ARG A 29 15.77 -13.14 2.48
N LEU A 30 16.71 -13.32 1.57
CA LEU A 30 16.44 -13.53 0.15
C LEU A 30 15.89 -14.93 -0.14
N ASP A 31 16.34 -15.96 0.57
CA ASP A 31 15.75 -17.30 0.49
C ASP A 31 14.29 -17.32 0.98
N ASN A 32 14.03 -16.60 2.08
CA ASN A 32 12.67 -16.36 2.55
C ASN A 32 11.83 -15.54 1.56
N ALA A 33 12.43 -14.59 0.85
CA ALA A 33 11.74 -13.85 -0.21
C ALA A 33 11.39 -14.76 -1.39
N ALA A 34 12.30 -15.63 -1.83
CA ALA A 34 12.03 -16.65 -2.86
C ALA A 34 10.80 -17.50 -2.48
N SER A 35 10.79 -18.02 -1.25
CA SER A 35 9.66 -18.82 -0.74
C SER A 35 8.32 -18.07 -0.77
N ARG A 36 8.31 -16.75 -0.56
CA ARG A 36 7.09 -15.93 -0.65
C ARG A 36 6.70 -15.62 -2.09
N LEU A 37 7.67 -15.39 -2.96
CA LEU A 37 7.44 -15.19 -4.40
C LEU A 37 6.81 -16.43 -5.03
N GLU A 38 7.31 -17.61 -4.71
CA GLU A 38 6.77 -18.91 -5.14
C GLU A 38 5.31 -19.12 -4.75
N GLN A 39 4.82 -18.49 -3.67
CA GLN A 39 3.44 -18.59 -3.21
C GLN A 39 2.49 -17.54 -3.82
N LEU A 40 2.98 -16.54 -4.55
CA LEU A 40 2.12 -15.50 -5.12
C LEU A 40 1.02 -16.02 -6.05
N PRO A 41 1.26 -17.02 -6.93
CA PRO A 41 0.19 -17.58 -7.77
C PRO A 41 -0.99 -18.10 -6.93
N ARG A 42 -0.70 -18.89 -5.90
CA ARG A 42 -1.71 -19.42 -4.98
C ARG A 42 -2.41 -18.30 -4.21
N PHE A 43 -1.65 -17.33 -3.72
CA PHE A 43 -2.19 -16.19 -2.97
C PHE A 43 -3.18 -15.37 -3.81
N PHE A 44 -2.82 -15.04 -5.06
CA PHE A 44 -3.70 -14.28 -5.94
C PHE A 44 -4.91 -15.11 -6.39
N ALA A 45 -4.78 -16.41 -6.60
CA ALA A 45 -5.92 -17.29 -6.86
C ALA A 45 -6.92 -17.25 -5.69
N GLN A 46 -6.47 -17.32 -4.44
CA GLN A 46 -7.31 -17.18 -3.26
C GLN A 46 -7.93 -15.79 -3.14
N ALA A 47 -7.18 -14.74 -3.46
CA ALA A 47 -7.68 -13.37 -3.47
C ALA A 47 -8.84 -13.21 -4.48
N ARG A 48 -8.66 -13.70 -5.71
CA ARG A 48 -9.70 -13.70 -6.76
C ARG A 48 -10.95 -14.47 -6.33
N GLY A 49 -10.79 -15.65 -5.74
CA GLY A 49 -11.92 -16.46 -5.24
C GLY A 49 -12.64 -15.85 -4.04
N SER A 50 -11.95 -15.03 -3.25
CA SER A 50 -12.52 -14.39 -2.05
C SER A 50 -13.21 -13.06 -2.34
N LEU A 51 -12.78 -12.32 -3.37
CA LEU A 51 -13.33 -11.03 -3.71
C LEU A 51 -14.71 -11.17 -4.35
N GLN A 52 -15.64 -10.34 -3.92
CA GLN A 52 -16.99 -10.25 -4.46
C GLN A 52 -17.11 -8.93 -5.26
N PRO A 53 -17.01 -8.95 -6.59
CA PRO A 53 -16.89 -7.74 -7.41
C PRO A 53 -17.98 -6.70 -7.13
N GLY A 54 -19.25 -7.10 -7.03
CA GLY A 54 -20.36 -6.20 -6.72
C GLY A 54 -20.30 -5.52 -5.35
N ARG A 55 -19.40 -5.96 -4.46
CA ARG A 55 -19.14 -5.31 -3.16
C ARG A 55 -17.87 -4.46 -3.16
N VAL A 56 -17.08 -4.54 -4.21
CA VAL A 56 -15.84 -3.76 -4.33
C VAL A 56 -16.18 -2.36 -4.80
N PRO A 57 -15.77 -1.31 -4.06
CA PRO A 57 -15.88 0.06 -4.55
C PRO A 57 -14.99 0.28 -5.77
N LYS A 58 -15.51 0.97 -6.79
CA LYS A 58 -14.77 1.23 -8.04
C LYS A 58 -13.41 1.87 -7.77
N ILE A 59 -13.36 2.88 -6.90
CA ILE A 59 -12.10 3.55 -6.52
C ILE A 59 -11.08 2.59 -5.89
N HIS A 60 -11.52 1.55 -5.16
CA HIS A 60 -10.61 0.55 -4.60
C HIS A 60 -10.06 -0.38 -5.69
N ALA A 61 -10.86 -0.73 -6.70
CA ALA A 61 -10.38 -1.51 -7.84
C ALA A 61 -9.37 -0.71 -8.67
N GLU A 62 -9.67 0.54 -9.00
CA GLU A 62 -8.76 1.45 -9.72
C GLU A 62 -7.43 1.63 -8.98
N THR A 63 -7.48 1.83 -7.66
CA THR A 63 -6.27 1.97 -6.83
C THR A 63 -5.48 0.66 -6.76
N ALA A 64 -6.18 -0.49 -6.64
CA ALA A 64 -5.52 -1.79 -6.62
C ALA A 64 -4.77 -2.08 -7.92
N ILE A 65 -5.34 -1.73 -9.07
CA ILE A 65 -4.71 -1.82 -10.39
C ILE A 65 -3.38 -1.04 -10.41
N GLN A 66 -3.38 0.20 -9.93
CA GLN A 66 -2.17 1.02 -9.90
C GLN A 66 -1.11 0.45 -8.93
N GLN A 67 -1.53 0.02 -7.74
CA GLN A 67 -0.62 -0.52 -6.73
C GLN A 67 -0.07 -1.90 -7.10
N ASN A 68 -0.85 -2.75 -7.81
CA ASN A 68 -0.37 -4.06 -8.22
C ASN A 68 0.82 -3.98 -9.17
N ARG A 69 0.84 -2.99 -10.06
CA ARG A 69 2.00 -2.69 -10.93
C ARG A 69 3.27 -2.38 -10.13
N GLY A 70 3.13 -1.75 -8.97
CA GLY A 70 4.25 -1.44 -8.09
C GLY A 70 4.92 -2.66 -7.44
N LEU A 71 4.28 -3.84 -7.46
CA LEU A 71 4.89 -5.07 -6.92
C LEU A 71 6.13 -5.48 -7.71
N THR A 72 6.12 -5.34 -9.02
CA THR A 72 7.28 -5.59 -9.88
C THR A 72 8.43 -4.64 -9.52
N THR A 73 8.13 -3.36 -9.26
CA THR A 73 9.15 -2.39 -8.85
C THR A 73 9.83 -2.79 -7.53
N ILE A 74 9.12 -3.39 -6.58
CA ILE A 74 9.72 -3.90 -5.33
C ILE A 74 10.73 -5.02 -5.64
N ILE A 75 10.38 -5.94 -6.52
CA ILE A 75 11.27 -7.02 -6.95
C ILE A 75 12.52 -6.43 -7.61
N ASP A 76 12.35 -5.59 -8.61
CA ASP A 76 13.42 -5.03 -9.42
C ASP A 76 14.36 -4.11 -8.61
N SER A 77 13.84 -3.38 -7.63
CA SER A 77 14.64 -2.44 -6.85
C SER A 77 15.26 -3.02 -5.58
N MET A 78 14.62 -4.05 -4.98
CA MET A 78 15.06 -4.57 -3.68
C MET A 78 15.69 -5.97 -3.75
N ILE A 79 15.34 -6.79 -4.74
CA ILE A 79 15.87 -8.15 -4.89
C ILE A 79 16.99 -8.17 -5.92
N VAL A 80 16.69 -7.80 -7.16
CA VAL A 80 17.59 -7.95 -8.30
C VAL A 80 18.99 -7.37 -8.04
N PRO A 81 19.16 -6.16 -7.47
CA PRO A 81 20.50 -5.60 -7.23
C PRO A 81 21.35 -6.35 -6.20
N ARG A 82 20.71 -7.20 -5.39
CA ARG A 82 21.37 -7.97 -4.32
C ARG A 82 21.72 -9.41 -4.71
N MET A 83 21.31 -9.85 -5.88
CA MET A 83 21.48 -11.24 -6.33
C MET A 83 22.92 -11.59 -6.68
N GLU A 84 23.72 -10.60 -7.04
CA GLU A 84 25.13 -10.82 -7.39
C GLU A 84 25.98 -11.32 -6.20
N GLU A 85 25.55 -11.03 -4.98
CA GLU A 85 26.24 -11.41 -3.74
C GLU A 85 25.89 -12.82 -3.26
N LEU A 86 24.95 -13.52 -3.92
CA LEU A 86 24.42 -14.81 -3.48
C LEU A 86 25.23 -15.98 -4.03
N ALA A 87 25.19 -17.10 -3.27
CA ALA A 87 25.63 -18.38 -3.76
C ALA A 87 24.87 -18.79 -5.04
N PRO A 88 25.48 -19.48 -6.01
CA PRO A 88 24.87 -19.81 -7.30
C PRO A 88 23.52 -20.52 -7.16
N GLU A 89 23.40 -21.46 -6.24
CA GLU A 89 22.17 -22.23 -6.00
C GLU A 89 21.01 -21.35 -5.48
N THR A 90 21.28 -20.47 -4.52
CA THR A 90 20.29 -19.51 -3.99
C THR A 90 19.86 -18.51 -5.06
N ARG A 91 20.80 -18.09 -5.90
CA ARG A 91 20.53 -17.18 -7.01
C ARG A 91 19.62 -17.82 -8.05
N GLU A 92 19.91 -19.05 -8.49
CA GLU A 92 19.09 -19.78 -9.48
C GLU A 92 17.65 -19.98 -8.97
N ARG A 93 17.49 -20.36 -7.70
CA ARG A 93 16.16 -20.47 -7.07
C ARG A 93 15.43 -19.14 -7.07
N LEU A 94 16.11 -18.05 -6.73
CA LEU A 94 15.52 -16.73 -6.65
C LEU A 94 15.13 -16.22 -8.04
N ASP A 95 15.94 -16.46 -9.08
CA ASP A 95 15.59 -16.14 -10.47
C ASP A 95 14.30 -16.85 -10.89
N ALA A 96 14.19 -18.15 -10.66
CA ALA A 96 12.98 -18.91 -10.95
C ALA A 96 11.75 -18.41 -10.16
N ALA A 97 11.94 -18.06 -8.89
CA ALA A 97 10.87 -17.52 -8.05
C ALA A 97 10.39 -16.13 -8.53
N ILE A 98 11.29 -15.30 -9.04
CA ILE A 98 10.97 -14.00 -9.65
C ILE A 98 10.12 -14.19 -10.90
N GLU A 99 10.47 -15.10 -11.79
CA GLU A 99 9.69 -15.39 -13.01
C GLU A 99 8.27 -15.84 -12.66
N ILE A 100 8.12 -16.75 -11.70
CA ILE A 100 6.82 -17.22 -11.20
C ILE A 100 6.00 -16.05 -10.63
N ALA A 101 6.64 -15.19 -9.85
CA ALA A 101 5.98 -14.03 -9.24
C ALA A 101 5.53 -12.99 -10.27
N GLN A 102 6.39 -12.66 -11.24
CA GLN A 102 6.08 -11.69 -12.30
C GLN A 102 4.91 -12.16 -13.16
N ALA A 103 4.89 -13.45 -13.54
CA ALA A 103 3.76 -14.05 -14.25
C ALA A 103 2.46 -13.93 -13.43
N ALA A 104 2.49 -14.28 -12.14
CA ALA A 104 1.33 -14.21 -11.26
C ALA A 104 0.83 -12.76 -11.03
N ILE A 105 1.74 -11.79 -10.92
CA ILE A 105 1.42 -10.37 -10.82
C ILE A 105 0.73 -9.90 -12.12
N GLY A 106 1.25 -10.29 -13.27
CA GLY A 106 0.67 -9.99 -14.59
C GLY A 106 -0.74 -10.57 -14.76
N GLU A 107 -0.92 -11.85 -14.42
CA GLU A 107 -2.25 -12.49 -14.45
C GLU A 107 -3.25 -11.80 -13.50
N HIS A 108 -2.79 -11.42 -12.32
CA HIS A 108 -3.63 -10.71 -11.35
C HIS A 108 -3.98 -9.31 -11.86
N GLN A 109 -3.05 -8.63 -12.54
CA GLN A 109 -3.27 -7.33 -13.17
C GLN A 109 -4.40 -7.40 -14.21
N VAL A 110 -4.31 -8.36 -15.13
CA VAL A 110 -5.34 -8.58 -16.16
C VAL A 110 -6.70 -8.85 -15.49
N TRP A 111 -6.75 -9.71 -14.47
CA TRP A 111 -7.98 -10.00 -13.77
C TRP A 111 -8.57 -8.76 -13.06
N LEU A 112 -7.73 -7.91 -12.45
CA LEU A 112 -8.18 -6.67 -11.82
C LEU A 112 -8.80 -5.71 -12.84
N GLU A 113 -8.21 -5.62 -14.04
CA GLU A 113 -8.63 -4.70 -15.11
C GLU A 113 -9.87 -5.21 -15.86
N GLU A 114 -9.88 -6.48 -16.24
CA GLU A 114 -10.88 -7.03 -17.14
C GLU A 114 -12.07 -7.67 -16.41
N GLU A 115 -11.86 -8.21 -15.21
CA GLU A 115 -12.87 -8.93 -14.47
C GLU A 115 -13.40 -8.16 -13.25
N LEU A 116 -12.52 -7.59 -12.43
CA LEU A 116 -12.94 -6.93 -11.21
C LEU A 116 -13.49 -5.53 -11.48
N LEU A 117 -12.73 -4.67 -12.16
CA LEU A 117 -13.07 -3.26 -12.36
C LEU A 117 -14.44 -3.06 -13.06
N PRO A 118 -14.78 -3.77 -14.13
CA PRO A 118 -16.08 -3.58 -14.80
C PRO A 118 -17.28 -3.93 -13.92
N ARG A 119 -17.09 -4.77 -12.92
CA ARG A 119 -18.15 -5.24 -11.99
C ARG A 119 -18.07 -4.55 -10.61
N ALA A 120 -17.10 -3.66 -10.39
CA ALA A 120 -16.89 -2.97 -9.12
C ALA A 120 -17.88 -1.80 -8.97
N ASN A 121 -18.93 -2.01 -8.19
CA ASN A 121 -19.99 -1.03 -7.95
C ASN A 121 -20.38 -0.90 -6.46
N GLY A 122 -19.55 -1.43 -5.56
CA GLY A 122 -19.77 -1.33 -4.12
C GLY A 122 -19.60 0.09 -3.58
N ASP A 123 -20.23 0.37 -2.44
CA ASP A 123 -20.01 1.62 -1.71
C ASP A 123 -18.87 1.45 -0.69
N PHE A 124 -17.93 2.38 -0.65
CA PHE A 124 -16.87 2.41 0.36
C PHE A 124 -17.34 2.97 1.71
N ARG A 125 -18.48 3.62 1.73
CA ARG A 125 -19.07 4.17 2.95
C ARG A 125 -19.68 3.07 3.79
N ILE A 126 -19.15 2.92 5.00
CA ILE A 126 -19.61 1.87 5.93
C ILE A 126 -20.86 2.24 6.71
N GLY A 127 -21.39 3.44 6.49
CA GLY A 127 -22.54 3.99 7.25
C GLY A 127 -22.16 4.56 8.61
N ALA A 128 -23.03 5.42 9.12
CA ALA A 128 -22.78 6.18 10.34
C ALA A 128 -22.60 5.31 11.57
N GLU A 129 -23.48 4.35 11.79
CA GLU A 129 -23.46 3.47 12.96
C GLU A 129 -22.17 2.64 13.06
N LEU A 130 -21.77 1.97 11.97
CA LEU A 130 -20.53 1.19 11.97
C LEU A 130 -19.31 2.09 12.08
N TYR A 131 -19.34 3.28 11.47
CA TYR A 131 -18.27 4.26 11.58
C TYR A 131 -18.10 4.72 13.04
N ASP A 132 -19.17 5.06 13.74
CA ASP A 132 -19.12 5.49 15.15
C ASP A 132 -18.54 4.40 16.06
N ARG A 133 -18.96 3.16 15.87
CA ARG A 133 -18.41 2.02 16.61
C ARG A 133 -16.91 1.85 16.35
N LYS A 134 -16.47 1.91 15.09
CA LYS A 134 -15.05 1.82 14.74
C LYS A 134 -14.25 3.00 15.29
N LEU A 135 -14.82 4.20 15.27
CA LEU A 135 -14.19 5.41 15.77
C LEU A 135 -13.90 5.33 17.27
N ALA A 136 -14.86 4.85 18.05
CA ALA A 136 -14.69 4.65 19.50
C ALA A 136 -13.53 3.69 19.80
N PHE A 137 -13.42 2.58 19.05
CA PHE A 137 -12.30 1.65 19.21
C PHE A 137 -10.95 2.23 18.74
N ALA A 138 -10.95 2.94 17.60
CA ALA A 138 -9.71 3.47 17.04
C ALA A 138 -9.10 4.58 17.88
N LEU A 139 -9.93 5.44 18.48
CA LEU A 139 -9.48 6.58 19.27
C LEU A 139 -9.39 6.27 20.78
N ASN A 140 -9.98 5.16 21.23
CA ASN A 140 -10.16 4.88 22.65
C ASN A 140 -10.72 6.10 23.42
N SER A 141 -11.70 6.76 22.83
CA SER A 141 -12.28 8.03 23.28
C SER A 141 -13.79 8.01 23.15
N SER A 142 -14.48 8.76 24.01
CA SER A 142 -15.93 8.96 23.99
C SER A 142 -16.37 10.10 23.06
N LEU A 143 -15.44 10.78 22.38
CA LEU A 143 -15.76 11.89 21.48
C LEU A 143 -16.66 11.43 20.33
N SER A 144 -17.74 12.14 20.13
CA SER A 144 -18.62 11.96 18.97
C SER A 144 -17.97 12.50 17.68
N ARG A 145 -18.44 12.04 16.52
CA ARG A 145 -18.01 12.59 15.22
C ARG A 145 -18.13 14.11 15.13
N ARG A 146 -19.17 14.67 15.75
CA ARG A 146 -19.40 16.13 15.76
C ARG A 146 -18.31 16.85 16.56
N GLU A 147 -17.99 16.36 17.74
CA GLU A 147 -16.94 16.94 18.58
C GLU A 147 -15.57 16.84 17.92
N ILE A 148 -15.25 15.67 17.34
CA ILE A 148 -14.00 15.48 16.60
C ILE A 148 -13.92 16.45 15.41
N ARG A 149 -15.01 16.63 14.67
CA ARG A 149 -15.04 17.56 13.54
C ARG A 149 -14.78 19.00 13.99
N VAL A 150 -15.41 19.46 15.05
CA VAL A 150 -15.21 20.82 15.60
C VAL A 150 -13.75 21.01 16.03
N LEU A 151 -13.18 20.01 16.70
CA LEU A 151 -11.76 20.02 17.09
C LEU A 151 -10.85 20.07 15.87
N ALA A 152 -11.10 19.22 14.86
CA ALA A 152 -10.30 19.16 13.65
C ALA A 152 -10.36 20.48 12.84
N GLU A 153 -11.53 21.07 12.71
CA GLU A 153 -11.71 22.36 12.01
C GLU A 153 -10.93 23.47 12.73
N ARG A 154 -10.97 23.51 14.05
CA ARG A 154 -10.22 24.47 14.86
C ARG A 154 -8.70 24.25 14.71
N GLU A 155 -8.23 23.03 14.86
CA GLU A 155 -6.80 22.70 14.76
C GLU A 155 -6.29 22.95 13.32
N TYR A 156 -7.12 22.69 12.32
CA TYR A 156 -6.78 23.02 10.92
C TYR A 156 -6.46 24.50 10.74
N GLU A 157 -7.29 25.41 11.25
CA GLU A 157 -7.06 26.84 11.13
C GLU A 157 -5.83 27.31 11.92
N LEU A 158 -5.60 26.74 13.12
CA LEU A 158 -4.41 27.03 13.90
C LEU A 158 -3.13 26.61 13.17
N VAL A 159 -3.06 25.34 12.76
CA VAL A 159 -1.88 24.79 12.06
C VAL A 159 -1.64 25.52 10.74
N ARG A 160 -2.71 25.85 10.01
CA ARG A 160 -2.57 26.62 8.75
C ARG A 160 -1.99 28.01 8.98
N SER A 161 -2.40 28.69 10.06
CA SER A 161 -1.85 30.00 10.42
C SER A 161 -0.38 29.91 10.83
N GLU A 162 -0.01 28.88 11.60
CA GLU A 162 1.38 28.63 11.98
C GLU A 162 2.24 28.30 10.75
N MET A 163 1.76 27.44 9.86
CA MET A 163 2.45 27.15 8.60
C MET A 163 2.66 28.38 7.75
N TYR A 164 1.67 29.28 7.67
CA TYR A 164 1.80 30.54 6.94
C TYR A 164 2.89 31.43 7.53
N GLU A 165 2.92 31.59 8.87
CA GLU A 165 3.93 32.40 9.53
C GLU A 165 5.35 31.82 9.36
N ILE A 166 5.51 30.51 9.47
CA ILE A 166 6.79 29.82 9.24
C ILE A 166 7.21 30.00 7.77
N ALA A 167 6.31 29.77 6.81
CA ALA A 167 6.58 29.92 5.40
C ALA A 167 7.00 31.37 5.07
N ARG A 168 6.34 32.36 5.67
CA ARG A 168 6.69 33.78 5.51
C ARG A 168 8.10 34.09 6.02
N GLN A 169 8.45 33.57 7.20
CA GLN A 169 9.80 33.76 7.77
C GLN A 169 10.88 33.11 6.90
N VAL A 170 10.66 31.89 6.43
CA VAL A 170 11.59 31.18 5.55
C VAL A 170 11.74 31.93 4.21
N TYR A 171 10.60 32.34 3.62
CA TYR A 171 10.62 33.09 2.35
C TYR A 171 11.38 34.40 2.44
N VAL A 172 11.11 35.19 3.47
CA VAL A 172 11.81 36.46 3.73
C VAL A 172 13.31 36.24 3.98
N GLY A 173 13.65 35.15 4.70
CA GLY A 173 15.06 34.79 4.93
C GLY A 173 15.82 34.44 3.65
N ILE A 174 15.14 33.81 2.68
CA ILE A 174 15.72 33.43 1.38
C ILE A 174 15.66 34.61 0.38
N ASN A 175 14.58 35.40 0.44
CA ASN A 175 14.31 36.50 -0.49
C ASN A 175 14.10 37.84 0.24
N PRO A 176 15.15 38.43 0.87
CA PRO A 176 15.00 39.57 1.79
C PRO A 176 14.47 40.85 1.13
N TYR A 177 14.49 40.92 -0.19
CA TYR A 177 14.03 42.09 -0.96
C TYR A 177 12.71 41.87 -1.70
N THR A 178 12.03 40.73 -1.46
CA THR A 178 10.79 40.40 -2.15
C THR A 178 9.64 40.27 -1.14
N ALA A 179 8.49 40.87 -1.45
CA ALA A 179 7.30 40.69 -0.62
C ALA A 179 6.83 39.23 -0.64
N PHE A 180 6.34 38.73 0.50
CA PHE A 180 5.70 37.43 0.54
C PHE A 180 4.38 37.49 -0.22
N PRO A 181 4.07 36.52 -1.12
CA PRO A 181 2.88 36.53 -1.95
C PRO A 181 1.59 36.29 -1.17
#